data_9c4f5a0cbdee560113c3bc616e452064
#
_entry.id   9c4f5a0cbdee560113c3bc616e452064
#
_cell.length_a   1.000
_cell.length_b   1.000
_cell.length_c   1.000
_cell.angle_alpha   90.00
_cell.angle_beta   90.00
_cell.angle_gamma   90.00
#
_symmetry.space_group_name_H-M   'P 1'
#
loop_
_entity.id
_entity.type
_entity.pdbx_description
1 polymer ?
#
loop_
_entity_poly.entity_id
_entity_poly.type
_entity_poly.pdbx_seq_one_letter_code
_entity_poly.pdbx_strand_id
1 'polypeptide(L)'
;MNDPDVDFSYEPIADRYAASIDEAPYNALYERPAMLAALPDVEGRRILEAGCGAGWYTEQLLARGARVTAVDASAALVEHTRRRLATLGTEARTRGEVRVADLRERLDFAADGSFDGIVSALVMHYLRDWSPAMAEFRRVLAPGGWLLFSTHHPAADAARLPEGASYFDVVQEQDEWARVGTVRFFRRSLMAIGDALAGAGFGIERIVEPRPTDAFRAIKPDACDRLLRQPEFILVLARPW
;
A
#
# COMPACT_ATOMS: atom_id res chain seq x y z
N MET A 1 -13.84 -9.00 -23.94
CA MET A 1 -12.51 -8.53 -24.35
C MET A 1 -12.11 -7.53 -23.28
N ASN A 2 -11.20 -7.93 -22.37
CA ASN A 2 -10.79 -7.02 -21.29
C ASN A 2 -9.85 -5.97 -21.89
N ASP A 3 -10.23 -4.72 -21.74
CA ASP A 3 -9.40 -3.58 -22.14
C ASP A 3 -8.11 -3.64 -21.30
N PRO A 4 -6.92 -3.77 -21.91
CA PRO A 4 -5.65 -3.83 -21.18
C PRO A 4 -5.29 -2.51 -20.48
N ASP A 5 -6.02 -1.43 -20.75
CA ASP A 5 -5.81 -0.11 -20.18
C ASP A 5 -6.71 0.19 -18.96
N VAL A 6 -7.59 -0.74 -18.55
CA VAL A 6 -8.43 -0.55 -17.36
C VAL A 6 -7.66 -0.99 -16.11
N ASP A 7 -7.47 -0.06 -15.19
CA ASP A 7 -6.92 -0.34 -13.86
C ASP A 7 -7.78 -1.38 -13.12
N PHE A 8 -7.12 -2.23 -12.36
CA PHE A 8 -7.78 -3.27 -11.60
C PHE A 8 -8.65 -2.68 -10.48
N SER A 9 -9.86 -3.22 -10.30
CA SER A 9 -10.76 -2.85 -9.21
C SER A 9 -10.99 -4.00 -8.26
N TYR A 10 -10.87 -3.74 -6.96
CA TYR A 10 -11.20 -4.68 -5.90
C TYR A 10 -12.70 -4.82 -5.64
N GLU A 11 -13.54 -3.94 -6.20
CA GLU A 11 -14.97 -3.93 -5.92
C GLU A 11 -15.66 -5.30 -6.08
N PRO A 12 -15.43 -6.06 -7.19
CA PRO A 12 -16.11 -7.36 -7.36
C PRO A 12 -15.56 -8.49 -6.47
N ILE A 13 -14.41 -8.30 -5.85
CA ILE A 13 -13.73 -9.33 -5.03
C ILE A 13 -13.57 -8.92 -3.56
N ALA A 14 -14.09 -7.78 -3.15
CA ALA A 14 -13.87 -7.16 -1.85
C ALA A 14 -14.17 -8.09 -0.67
N ASP A 15 -15.30 -8.80 -0.71
CA ASP A 15 -15.68 -9.72 0.38
C ASP A 15 -14.70 -10.89 0.50
N ARG A 16 -14.26 -11.47 -0.61
CA ARG A 16 -13.28 -12.58 -0.60
C ARG A 16 -11.92 -12.11 -0.13
N TYR A 17 -11.50 -10.91 -0.57
CA TYR A 17 -10.28 -10.28 -0.11
C TYR A 17 -10.33 -10.02 1.40
N ALA A 18 -11.37 -9.34 1.89
CA ALA A 18 -11.52 -9.00 3.31
C ALA A 18 -11.56 -10.25 4.22
N ALA A 19 -12.18 -11.34 3.76
CA ALA A 19 -12.25 -12.59 4.51
C ALA A 19 -10.93 -13.34 4.65
N SER A 20 -9.91 -13.01 3.83
CA SER A 20 -8.66 -13.78 3.77
C SER A 20 -7.39 -12.97 4.05
N ILE A 21 -7.42 -11.64 3.87
CA ILE A 21 -6.20 -10.83 3.85
C ILE A 21 -5.51 -10.73 5.22
N ASP A 22 -6.26 -10.81 6.31
CA ASP A 22 -5.68 -10.67 7.64
C ASP A 22 -4.75 -11.83 8.00
N GLU A 23 -5.05 -13.02 7.49
CA GLU A 23 -4.28 -14.25 7.71
C GLU A 23 -3.34 -14.59 6.55
N ALA A 24 -3.37 -13.83 5.46
CA ALA A 24 -2.53 -14.07 4.30
C ALA A 24 -1.04 -13.97 4.69
N PRO A 25 -0.24 -15.06 4.59
CA PRO A 25 1.11 -15.08 5.17
C PRO A 25 2.03 -13.99 4.64
N TYR A 26 1.95 -13.68 3.35
CA TYR A 26 2.78 -12.63 2.72
C TYR A 26 2.47 -11.25 3.28
N ASN A 27 1.22 -10.96 3.62
CA ASN A 27 0.83 -9.71 4.29
C ASN A 27 1.14 -9.79 5.78
N ALA A 28 0.59 -10.80 6.47
CA ALA A 28 0.60 -10.87 7.94
C ALA A 28 2.01 -11.08 8.54
N LEU A 29 2.86 -11.88 7.87
CA LEU A 29 4.11 -12.38 8.44
C LEU A 29 5.37 -11.96 7.66
N TYR A 30 5.20 -11.15 6.61
CA TYR A 30 6.33 -10.68 5.81
C TYR A 30 6.28 -9.16 5.59
N GLU A 31 5.23 -8.62 4.97
CA GLU A 31 5.11 -7.19 4.67
C GLU A 31 4.77 -6.37 5.93
N ARG A 32 3.68 -6.68 6.64
CA ARG A 32 3.18 -5.92 7.79
C ARG A 32 4.17 -5.75 8.92
N PRO A 33 4.94 -6.77 9.35
CA PRO A 33 5.97 -6.58 10.38
C PRO A 33 7.03 -5.56 9.97
N ALA A 34 7.45 -5.57 8.70
CA ALA A 34 8.44 -4.63 8.19
C ALA A 34 7.90 -3.20 8.09
N MET A 35 6.65 -3.04 7.60
CA MET A 35 5.99 -1.73 7.55
C MET A 35 5.83 -1.13 8.94
N LEU A 36 5.37 -1.91 9.93
CA LEU A 36 5.25 -1.43 11.31
C LEU A 36 6.58 -1.07 11.94
N ALA A 37 7.65 -1.81 11.62
CA ALA A 37 9.00 -1.51 12.09
C ALA A 37 9.62 -0.26 11.41
N ALA A 38 9.17 0.07 10.19
CA ALA A 38 9.60 1.25 9.45
C ALA A 38 8.74 2.49 9.74
N LEU A 39 7.58 2.31 10.36
CA LEU A 39 6.61 3.37 10.62
C LEU A 39 7.20 4.38 11.61
N PRO A 40 7.27 5.69 11.26
CA PRO A 40 7.61 6.74 12.21
C PRO A 40 6.58 6.82 13.35
N ASP A 41 6.91 7.60 14.39
CA ASP A 41 5.96 7.84 15.49
C ASP A 41 4.70 8.54 14.96
N VAL A 42 3.55 7.94 15.28
CA VAL A 42 2.23 8.38 14.81
C VAL A 42 1.31 8.86 15.93
N GLU A 43 1.75 8.84 17.20
CA GLU A 43 0.93 9.27 18.32
C GLU A 43 0.49 10.73 18.15
N GLY A 44 -0.82 10.97 18.18
CA GLY A 44 -1.43 12.29 17.97
C GLY A 44 -1.32 12.84 16.55
N ARG A 45 -0.63 12.16 15.62
CA ARG A 45 -0.41 12.61 14.25
C ARG A 45 -1.64 12.39 13.36
N ARG A 46 -1.81 13.25 12.38
CA ARG A 46 -2.83 13.14 11.32
C ARG A 46 -2.25 12.31 10.20
N ILE A 47 -2.79 11.13 10.00
CA ILE A 47 -2.29 10.17 9.03
C ILE A 47 -3.35 9.94 7.94
N LEU A 48 -2.93 10.07 6.68
CA LEU A 48 -3.68 9.56 5.54
C LEU A 48 -3.27 8.11 5.30
N GLU A 49 -4.21 7.19 5.35
CA GLU A 49 -4.02 5.83 4.84
C GLU A 49 -4.59 5.74 3.44
N ALA A 50 -3.70 5.64 2.45
CA ALA A 50 -4.02 5.65 1.04
C ALA A 50 -4.12 4.21 0.51
N GLY A 51 -5.34 3.73 0.29
CA GLY A 51 -5.68 2.34 -0.02
C GLY A 51 -5.83 1.49 1.24
N CYS A 52 -6.88 1.77 2.02
CA CYS A 52 -7.05 1.12 3.33
C CYS A 52 -7.51 -0.34 3.26
N GLY A 53 -8.03 -0.78 2.11
CA GLY A 53 -8.54 -2.14 1.94
C GLY A 53 -9.58 -2.49 3.00
N ALA A 54 -9.37 -3.60 3.72
CA ALA A 54 -10.25 -4.06 4.81
C ALA A 54 -9.89 -3.44 6.19
N GLY A 55 -9.05 -2.40 6.24
CA GLY A 55 -8.82 -1.56 7.42
C GLY A 55 -7.83 -2.10 8.44
N TRP A 56 -6.96 -3.03 8.08
CA TRP A 56 -5.99 -3.57 9.02
C TRP A 56 -4.99 -2.49 9.50
N TYR A 57 -4.42 -1.71 8.58
CA TYR A 57 -3.52 -0.62 8.96
C TYR A 57 -4.27 0.53 9.64
N THR A 58 -5.51 0.83 9.25
CA THR A 58 -6.38 1.79 9.96
C THR A 58 -6.45 1.45 11.45
N GLU A 59 -6.76 0.18 11.77
CA GLU A 59 -6.82 -0.31 13.15
C GLU A 59 -5.47 -0.15 13.88
N GLN A 60 -4.37 -0.54 13.22
CA GLN A 60 -3.02 -0.46 13.80
C GLN A 60 -2.58 0.98 14.07
N LEU A 61 -2.89 1.91 13.19
CA LEU A 61 -2.58 3.33 13.33
C LEU A 61 -3.40 3.96 14.47
N LEU A 62 -4.70 3.67 14.52
CA LEU A 62 -5.58 4.13 15.61
C LEU A 62 -5.15 3.57 16.98
N ALA A 63 -4.74 2.31 17.05
CA ALA A 63 -4.23 1.68 18.27
C ALA A 63 -2.93 2.36 18.78
N ARG A 64 -2.16 2.98 17.88
CA ARG A 64 -0.94 3.76 18.18
C ARG A 64 -1.21 5.24 18.44
N GLY A 65 -2.47 5.63 18.62
CA GLY A 65 -2.82 7.00 18.96
C GLY A 65 -2.96 7.97 17.78
N ALA A 66 -2.84 7.52 16.54
CA ALA A 66 -3.00 8.38 15.36
C ALA A 66 -4.44 8.89 15.20
N ARG A 67 -4.60 10.00 14.47
CA ARG A 67 -5.85 10.43 13.83
C ARG A 67 -5.79 10.00 12.38
N VAL A 68 -6.66 9.11 11.95
CA VAL A 68 -6.57 8.45 10.65
C VAL A 68 -7.71 8.88 9.74
N THR A 69 -7.37 9.36 8.55
CA THR A 69 -8.28 9.41 7.40
C THR A 69 -7.88 8.29 6.46
N ALA A 70 -8.72 7.26 6.38
CA ALA A 70 -8.50 6.09 5.56
C ALA A 70 -9.30 6.20 4.26
N VAL A 71 -8.68 5.93 3.11
CA VAL A 71 -9.35 5.99 1.81
C VAL A 71 -9.10 4.73 0.99
N ASP A 72 -10.10 4.34 0.22
CA ASP A 72 -10.00 3.28 -0.78
C ASP A 72 -10.94 3.59 -1.95
N ALA A 73 -10.58 3.16 -3.16
CA ALA A 73 -11.42 3.33 -4.33
C ALA A 73 -12.64 2.38 -4.33
N SER A 74 -12.55 1.24 -3.65
CA SER A 74 -13.64 0.27 -3.50
C SER A 74 -14.59 0.67 -2.37
N ALA A 75 -15.83 0.97 -2.71
CA ALA A 75 -16.87 1.25 -1.71
C ALA A 75 -17.14 0.05 -0.80
N ALA A 76 -17.03 -1.17 -1.33
CA ALA A 76 -17.17 -2.38 -0.54
C ALA A 76 -16.03 -2.55 0.48
N LEU A 77 -14.77 -2.27 0.12
CA LEU A 77 -13.64 -2.31 1.06
C LEU A 77 -13.74 -1.21 2.12
N VAL A 78 -14.18 -0.01 1.74
CA VAL A 78 -14.49 1.08 2.68
C VAL A 78 -15.52 0.63 3.72
N GLU A 79 -16.54 -0.10 3.30
CA GLU A 79 -17.55 -0.62 4.23
C GLU A 79 -16.97 -1.70 5.17
N HIS A 80 -16.08 -2.56 4.69
CA HIS A 80 -15.34 -3.49 5.56
C HIS A 80 -14.49 -2.74 6.61
N THR A 81 -13.78 -1.69 6.19
CA THR A 81 -13.03 -0.85 7.12
C THR A 81 -13.93 -0.16 8.15
N ARG A 82 -15.09 0.37 7.74
CA ARG A 82 -16.07 0.96 8.68
C ARG A 82 -16.57 -0.06 9.71
N ARG A 83 -16.87 -1.28 9.27
CA ARG A 83 -17.29 -2.37 10.19
C ARG A 83 -16.17 -2.71 11.18
N ARG A 84 -14.92 -2.79 10.71
CA ARG A 84 -13.77 -3.01 11.59
C ARG A 84 -13.65 -1.88 12.62
N LEU A 85 -13.72 -0.63 12.21
CA LEU A 85 -13.70 0.51 13.12
C LEU A 85 -14.84 0.47 14.13
N ALA A 86 -16.03 0.01 13.74
CA ALA A 86 -17.17 -0.10 14.65
C ALA A 86 -16.94 -1.08 15.82
N THR A 87 -16.00 -2.02 15.68
CA THR A 87 -15.62 -2.95 16.76
C THR A 87 -14.63 -2.35 17.76
N LEU A 88 -14.00 -1.21 17.43
CA LEU A 88 -13.02 -0.56 18.29
C LEU A 88 -13.71 0.24 19.41
N GLY A 89 -12.95 0.51 20.48
CA GLY A 89 -13.40 1.38 21.56
C GLY A 89 -13.74 2.80 21.07
N THR A 90 -14.65 3.48 21.79
CA THR A 90 -15.17 4.80 21.40
C THR A 90 -14.07 5.82 21.11
N GLU A 91 -13.02 5.87 21.91
CA GLU A 91 -11.90 6.79 21.74
C GLU A 91 -11.17 6.57 20.40
N ALA A 92 -10.85 5.33 20.04
CA ALA A 92 -10.22 5.01 18.76
C ALA A 92 -11.13 5.39 17.59
N ARG A 93 -12.43 5.07 17.68
CA ARG A 93 -13.42 5.39 16.64
C ARG A 93 -13.53 6.88 16.36
N THR A 94 -13.43 7.73 17.37
CA THR A 94 -13.53 9.20 17.20
C THR A 94 -12.31 9.81 16.50
N ARG A 95 -11.21 9.03 16.38
CA ARG A 95 -9.99 9.43 15.68
C ARG A 95 -9.90 8.89 14.25
N GLY A 96 -10.83 8.01 13.83
CA GLY A 96 -10.84 7.38 12.51
C GLY A 96 -11.96 7.92 11.63
N GLU A 97 -11.62 8.26 10.40
CA GLU A 97 -12.57 8.58 9.33
C GLU A 97 -12.28 7.69 8.12
N VAL A 98 -13.34 7.20 7.44
CA VAL A 98 -13.19 6.32 6.27
C VAL A 98 -14.02 6.86 5.11
N ARG A 99 -13.37 7.05 3.96
CA ARG A 99 -13.96 7.64 2.75
C ARG A 99 -13.71 6.78 1.51
N VAL A 100 -14.62 6.83 0.56
CA VAL A 100 -14.34 6.37 -0.80
C VAL A 100 -13.58 7.48 -1.52
N ALA A 101 -12.38 7.16 -2.02
CA ALA A 101 -11.61 8.09 -2.83
C ALA A 101 -10.63 7.31 -3.72
N ASP A 102 -10.47 7.80 -4.94
CA ASP A 102 -9.55 7.25 -5.94
C ASP A 102 -8.24 8.04 -5.92
N LEU A 103 -7.12 7.36 -5.79
CA LEU A 103 -5.79 8.00 -5.76
C LEU A 103 -5.37 8.56 -7.12
N ARG A 104 -6.10 8.25 -8.20
CA ARG A 104 -5.90 8.85 -9.52
C ARG A 104 -6.47 10.27 -9.60
N GLU A 105 -7.36 10.61 -8.67
CA GLU A 105 -8.10 11.86 -8.62
C GLU A 105 -7.57 12.77 -7.51
N ARG A 106 -7.97 14.02 -7.57
CA ARG A 106 -7.70 14.97 -6.49
C ARG A 106 -8.46 14.56 -5.22
N LEU A 107 -7.78 14.60 -4.09
CA LEU A 107 -8.37 14.35 -2.77
C LEU A 107 -9.03 15.63 -2.24
N ASP A 108 -10.21 15.99 -2.78
CA ASP A 108 -10.90 17.25 -2.49
C ASP A 108 -11.31 17.46 -1.02
N PHE A 109 -11.40 16.37 -0.26
CA PHE A 109 -11.66 16.42 1.19
C PHE A 109 -10.44 16.87 2.00
N ALA A 110 -9.25 16.89 1.41
CA ALA A 110 -7.99 17.16 2.07
C ALA A 110 -7.41 18.51 1.63
N ALA A 111 -7.25 19.42 2.58
CA ALA A 111 -6.53 20.68 2.34
C ALA A 111 -5.02 20.44 2.19
N ASP A 112 -4.32 21.42 1.60
CA ASP A 112 -2.86 21.39 1.52
C ASP A 112 -2.25 21.32 2.93
N GLY A 113 -1.27 20.45 3.12
CA GLY A 113 -0.59 20.28 4.41
C GLY A 113 -1.46 19.73 5.55
N SER A 114 -2.54 19.03 5.24
CA SER A 114 -3.47 18.53 6.25
C SER A 114 -3.01 17.26 6.97
N PHE A 115 -2.00 16.55 6.48
CA PHE A 115 -1.50 15.32 7.07
C PHE A 115 -0.03 15.42 7.47
N ASP A 116 0.31 14.79 8.60
CA ASP A 116 1.68 14.69 9.12
C ASP A 116 2.42 13.47 8.55
N GLY A 117 1.69 12.48 8.06
CA GLY A 117 2.22 11.30 7.40
C GLY A 117 1.20 10.63 6.48
N ILE A 118 1.72 9.88 5.52
CA ILE A 118 0.94 9.04 4.60
C ILE A 118 1.45 7.61 4.69
N VAL A 119 0.54 6.65 4.81
CA VAL A 119 0.81 5.21 4.72
C VAL A 119 0.07 4.66 3.50
N SER A 120 0.78 3.92 2.63
CA SER A 120 0.18 3.25 1.47
C SER A 120 0.77 1.86 1.30
N ALA A 121 0.08 0.85 1.80
CA ALA A 121 0.60 -0.52 1.91
C ALA A 121 0.07 -1.41 0.78
N LEU A 122 0.95 -1.82 -0.13
CA LEU A 122 0.64 -2.69 -1.28
C LEU A 122 -0.51 -2.15 -2.16
N VAL A 123 -0.47 -0.85 -2.46
CA VAL A 123 -1.50 -0.15 -3.26
C VAL A 123 -0.94 0.39 -4.57
N MET A 124 0.22 1.04 -4.53
CA MET A 124 0.74 1.82 -5.66
C MET A 124 0.91 1.00 -6.95
N HIS A 125 1.17 -0.30 -6.87
CA HIS A 125 1.30 -1.16 -8.04
C HIS A 125 -0.02 -1.39 -8.80
N TYR A 126 -1.17 -0.98 -8.26
CA TYR A 126 -2.44 -0.98 -9.00
C TYR A 126 -2.61 0.26 -9.89
N LEU A 127 -1.79 1.28 -9.72
CA LEU A 127 -1.81 2.48 -10.53
C LEU A 127 -0.78 2.37 -11.68
N ARG A 128 -1.24 2.55 -12.92
CA ARG A 128 -0.32 2.59 -14.09
C ARG A 128 0.59 3.82 -14.02
N ASP A 129 0.01 4.98 -13.75
CA ASP A 129 0.72 6.24 -13.55
C ASP A 129 0.68 6.64 -12.07
N TRP A 130 1.85 6.84 -11.47
CA TRP A 130 1.98 7.28 -10.09
C TRP A 130 1.94 8.80 -9.94
N SER A 131 2.11 9.54 -11.03
CA SER A 131 2.30 11.00 -10.99
C SER A 131 1.13 11.73 -10.31
N PRO A 132 -0.15 11.45 -10.61
CA PRO A 132 -1.26 12.11 -9.93
C PRO A 132 -1.28 11.83 -8.42
N ALA A 133 -1.14 10.56 -8.04
CA ALA A 133 -1.15 10.16 -6.61
C ALA A 133 0.02 10.80 -5.85
N MET A 134 1.23 10.77 -6.42
CA MET A 134 2.41 11.36 -5.78
C MET A 134 2.30 12.88 -5.66
N ALA A 135 1.74 13.57 -6.65
CA ALA A 135 1.47 15.01 -6.59
C ALA A 135 0.46 15.35 -5.48
N GLU A 136 -0.63 14.56 -5.34
CA GLU A 136 -1.59 14.72 -4.27
C GLU A 136 -0.98 14.41 -2.89
N PHE A 137 -0.19 13.35 -2.77
CA PHE A 137 0.53 13.05 -1.53
C PHE A 137 1.44 14.21 -1.12
N ARG A 138 2.16 14.80 -2.10
CA ARG A 138 3.00 15.97 -1.84
C ARG A 138 2.18 17.18 -1.39
N ARG A 139 1.02 17.43 -2.02
CA ARG A 139 0.14 18.55 -1.69
C ARG A 139 -0.44 18.45 -0.28
N VAL A 140 -0.95 17.27 0.09
CA VAL A 140 -1.63 17.08 1.37
C VAL A 140 -0.70 16.89 2.55
N LEU A 141 0.59 16.63 2.33
CA LEU A 141 1.58 16.51 3.40
C LEU A 141 1.98 17.88 3.96
N ALA A 142 1.96 17.98 5.27
CA ALA A 142 2.49 19.11 6.02
C ALA A 142 4.01 19.23 5.85
N PRO A 143 4.60 20.42 6.04
CA PRO A 143 6.04 20.58 6.13
C PRO A 143 6.65 19.63 7.17
N GLY A 144 7.71 18.91 6.79
CA GLY A 144 8.33 17.89 7.64
C GLY A 144 7.57 16.56 7.72
N GLY A 145 6.46 16.41 6.99
CA GLY A 145 5.72 15.17 6.88
C GLY A 145 6.50 14.08 6.16
N TRP A 146 5.92 12.87 6.08
CA TRP A 146 6.56 11.71 5.48
C TRP A 146 5.55 10.85 4.71
N LEU A 147 6.07 10.09 3.73
CA LEU A 147 5.34 9.07 2.99
C LEU A 147 6.04 7.72 3.24
N LEU A 148 5.31 6.75 3.78
CA LEU A 148 5.75 5.36 3.89
C LEU A 148 4.84 4.49 3.03
N PHE A 149 5.41 3.80 2.06
CA PHE A 149 4.64 2.87 1.24
C PHE A 149 5.37 1.56 0.99
N SER A 150 4.61 0.51 0.72
CA SER A 150 5.11 -0.76 0.21
C SER A 150 4.54 -1.05 -1.17
N THR A 151 5.33 -1.73 -2.00
CA THR A 151 4.92 -2.16 -3.35
C THR A 151 5.66 -3.44 -3.75
N HIS A 152 5.34 -4.00 -4.91
CA HIS A 152 6.10 -5.11 -5.48
C HIS A 152 7.55 -4.72 -5.69
N HIS A 153 8.45 -5.67 -5.48
CA HIS A 153 9.88 -5.43 -5.63
C HIS A 153 10.28 -5.53 -7.11
N PRO A 154 10.91 -4.49 -7.69
CA PRO A 154 11.27 -4.49 -9.11
C PRO A 154 12.14 -5.67 -9.55
N ALA A 155 13.00 -6.20 -8.67
CA ALA A 155 13.83 -7.37 -8.98
C ALA A 155 13.00 -8.67 -9.04
N ALA A 156 11.96 -8.82 -8.21
CA ALA A 156 11.05 -9.96 -8.28
C ALA A 156 10.21 -9.91 -9.56
N ASP A 157 9.71 -8.73 -9.91
CA ASP A 157 8.97 -8.51 -11.13
C ASP A 157 9.84 -8.73 -12.38
N ALA A 158 11.12 -8.31 -12.34
CA ALA A 158 12.07 -8.52 -13.44
C ALA A 158 12.32 -10.03 -13.74
N ALA A 159 12.27 -10.88 -12.73
CA ALA A 159 12.42 -12.33 -12.89
C ALA A 159 11.22 -13.00 -13.60
N ARG A 160 10.10 -12.28 -13.74
CA ARG A 160 8.85 -12.75 -14.39
C ARG A 160 8.59 -12.06 -15.73
N LEU A 161 9.56 -11.27 -16.23
CA LEU A 161 9.41 -10.53 -17.48
C LEU A 161 9.06 -11.45 -18.64
N PRO A 162 8.02 -11.14 -19.43
CA PRO A 162 7.77 -11.82 -20.69
C PRO A 162 8.98 -11.71 -21.63
N GLU A 163 9.17 -12.71 -22.48
CA GLU A 163 10.24 -12.68 -23.48
C GLU A 163 10.13 -11.42 -24.36
N GLY A 164 11.20 -10.68 -24.50
CA GLY A 164 11.28 -9.44 -25.27
C GLY A 164 10.82 -8.18 -24.55
N ALA A 165 10.27 -8.28 -23.33
CA ALA A 165 9.89 -7.11 -22.56
C ALA A 165 11.11 -6.45 -21.90
N SER A 166 11.13 -5.11 -21.88
CA SER A 166 12.18 -4.34 -21.21
C SER A 166 11.92 -4.26 -19.71
N TYR A 167 12.97 -4.33 -18.89
CA TYR A 167 12.91 -4.02 -17.47
C TYR A 167 12.36 -2.61 -17.18
N PHE A 168 12.56 -1.68 -18.09
CA PHE A 168 12.17 -0.28 -17.92
C PHE A 168 10.71 0.00 -18.28
N ASP A 169 10.03 -0.95 -18.92
CA ASP A 169 8.63 -0.78 -19.28
C ASP A 169 7.71 -0.93 -18.06
N VAL A 170 6.67 -0.09 -18.00
CA VAL A 170 5.55 -0.30 -17.07
C VAL A 170 4.55 -1.22 -17.74
N VAL A 171 4.49 -2.47 -17.29
CA VAL A 171 3.68 -3.52 -17.90
C VAL A 171 2.65 -4.04 -16.91
N GLN A 172 1.41 -4.24 -17.38
CA GLN A 172 0.39 -4.89 -16.58
C GLN A 172 0.65 -6.40 -16.54
N GLU A 173 0.67 -6.93 -15.34
CA GLU A 173 0.74 -8.36 -15.05
C GLU A 173 -0.54 -8.86 -14.41
N GLN A 174 -0.75 -10.17 -14.47
CA GLN A 174 -1.88 -10.85 -13.87
C GLN A 174 -1.39 -12.02 -13.03
N ASP A 175 -1.99 -12.19 -11.85
CA ASP A 175 -1.72 -13.32 -10.96
C ASP A 175 -3.04 -13.90 -10.41
N GLU A 176 -3.02 -15.18 -10.06
CA GLU A 176 -4.15 -15.88 -9.44
C GLU A 176 -3.91 -16.06 -7.95
N TRP A 177 -4.61 -15.27 -7.14
CA TRP A 177 -4.50 -15.38 -5.70
C TRP A 177 -5.51 -16.40 -5.15
N ALA A 178 -5.00 -17.41 -4.49
CA ALA A 178 -5.84 -18.38 -3.81
C ALA A 178 -6.86 -17.66 -2.89
N ARG A 179 -8.14 -18.02 -2.99
CA ARG A 179 -9.30 -17.44 -2.27
C ARG A 179 -9.77 -16.07 -2.75
N VAL A 180 -8.97 -15.32 -3.49
CA VAL A 180 -9.32 -13.97 -4.01
C VAL A 180 -9.75 -14.04 -5.47
N GLY A 181 -8.97 -14.70 -6.31
CA GLY A 181 -9.14 -14.80 -7.76
C GLY A 181 -8.07 -14.04 -8.51
N THR A 182 -8.36 -13.70 -9.74
CA THR A 182 -7.46 -12.96 -10.64
C THR A 182 -7.24 -11.56 -10.15
N VAL A 183 -5.98 -11.16 -10.00
CA VAL A 183 -5.54 -9.81 -9.64
C VAL A 183 -4.62 -9.28 -10.74
N ARG A 184 -4.75 -8.00 -11.08
CA ARG A 184 -3.90 -7.34 -12.06
C ARG A 184 -3.19 -6.17 -11.42
N PHE A 185 -1.91 -5.99 -11.76
CA PHE A 185 -1.06 -4.93 -11.23
C PHE A 185 -0.03 -4.52 -12.27
N PHE A 186 0.60 -3.38 -12.06
CA PHE A 186 1.65 -2.87 -12.93
C PHE A 186 3.01 -3.06 -12.27
N ARG A 187 3.88 -3.82 -12.94
CA ARG A 187 5.29 -3.83 -12.59
C ARG A 187 6.00 -2.59 -13.13
N ARG A 188 7.08 -2.23 -12.47
CA ARG A 188 7.93 -1.10 -12.89
C ARG A 188 9.36 -1.27 -12.40
N SER A 189 10.30 -0.57 -13.04
CA SER A 189 11.69 -0.54 -12.62
C SER A 189 11.88 0.26 -11.32
N LEU A 190 12.99 0.02 -10.62
CA LEU A 190 13.39 0.84 -9.47
C LEU A 190 13.61 2.30 -9.88
N MET A 191 14.12 2.52 -11.09
CA MET A 191 14.26 3.88 -11.66
C MET A 191 12.91 4.58 -11.74
N ALA A 192 11.85 3.91 -12.26
CA ALA A 192 10.51 4.50 -12.36
C ALA A 192 9.91 4.85 -10.98
N ILE A 193 10.22 4.07 -9.93
CA ILE A 193 9.84 4.40 -8.55
C ILE A 193 10.57 5.69 -8.11
N GLY A 194 11.88 5.75 -8.33
CA GLY A 194 12.69 6.92 -7.98
C GLY A 194 12.25 8.20 -8.73
N ASP A 195 12.00 8.08 -10.03
CA ASP A 195 11.56 9.21 -10.87
C ASP A 195 10.18 9.73 -10.45
N ALA A 196 9.24 8.83 -10.11
CA ALA A 196 7.92 9.24 -9.62
C ALA A 196 8.01 10.01 -8.28
N LEU A 197 8.86 9.58 -7.38
CA LEU A 197 9.12 10.28 -6.11
C LEU A 197 9.80 11.63 -6.35
N ALA A 198 10.90 11.63 -7.10
CA ALA A 198 11.66 12.85 -7.39
C ALA A 198 10.82 13.88 -8.14
N GLY A 199 10.05 13.45 -9.15
CA GLY A 199 9.15 14.31 -9.91
C GLY A 199 8.07 14.99 -9.07
N ALA A 200 7.66 14.39 -7.96
CA ALA A 200 6.73 14.97 -7.02
C ALA A 200 7.40 15.73 -5.85
N GLY A 201 8.73 15.86 -5.85
CA GLY A 201 9.47 16.59 -4.81
C GLY A 201 9.68 15.76 -3.52
N PHE A 202 9.83 14.43 -3.64
CA PHE A 202 10.20 13.55 -2.54
C PHE A 202 11.63 13.05 -2.67
N GLY A 203 12.39 13.09 -1.55
CA GLY A 203 13.63 12.36 -1.38
C GLY A 203 13.41 11.03 -0.66
N ILE A 204 14.08 9.98 -1.10
CA ILE A 204 14.10 8.70 -0.40
C ILE A 204 14.97 8.82 0.85
N GLU A 205 14.37 8.66 2.03
CA GLU A 205 15.09 8.62 3.30
C GLU A 205 15.60 7.21 3.60
N ARG A 206 14.74 6.19 3.32
CA ARG A 206 15.07 4.81 3.62
C ARG A 206 14.37 3.85 2.65
N ILE A 207 15.11 2.83 2.22
CA ILE A 207 14.56 1.65 1.55
C ILE A 207 14.66 0.47 2.52
N VAL A 208 13.60 -0.35 2.60
CA VAL A 208 13.56 -1.58 3.38
C VAL A 208 13.11 -2.72 2.47
N GLU A 209 13.93 -3.76 2.43
CA GLU A 209 13.56 -5.04 1.84
C GLU A 209 13.15 -5.97 2.98
N PRO A 210 11.86 -6.33 3.08
CA PRO A 210 11.37 -7.09 4.21
C PRO A 210 12.00 -8.49 4.25
N ARG A 211 12.11 -9.04 5.45
CA ARG A 211 12.50 -10.44 5.67
C ARG A 211 11.33 -11.19 6.28
N PRO A 212 11.05 -12.42 5.82
CA PRO A 212 10.01 -13.23 6.42
C PRO A 212 10.33 -13.54 7.88
N THR A 213 9.29 -13.54 8.72
CA THR A 213 9.41 -13.87 10.15
C THR A 213 9.60 -15.37 10.37
N ASP A 214 9.99 -15.79 11.58
CA ASP A 214 10.04 -17.21 11.95
C ASP A 214 8.67 -17.88 11.86
N ALA A 215 7.58 -17.15 12.15
CA ALA A 215 6.22 -17.62 11.98
C ALA A 215 5.89 -17.87 10.49
N PHE A 216 6.39 -17.04 9.57
CA PHE A 216 6.27 -17.30 8.12
C PHE A 216 7.01 -18.59 7.73
N ARG A 217 8.24 -18.76 8.24
CA ARG A 217 9.05 -19.96 8.00
C ARG A 217 8.33 -21.24 8.46
N ALA A 218 7.69 -21.19 9.62
CA ALA A 218 6.96 -22.35 10.16
C ALA A 218 5.78 -22.80 9.27
N ILE A 219 5.15 -21.85 8.54
CA ILE A 219 4.00 -22.12 7.68
C ILE A 219 4.42 -22.41 6.24
N LYS A 220 5.43 -21.72 5.72
CA LYS A 220 5.87 -21.75 4.33
C LYS A 220 7.41 -21.78 4.23
N PRO A 221 8.08 -22.89 4.59
CA PRO A 221 9.54 -22.96 4.65
C PRO A 221 10.20 -22.70 3.30
N ASP A 222 9.72 -23.30 2.22
CA ASP A 222 10.30 -23.14 0.87
C ASP A 222 10.14 -21.70 0.36
N ALA A 223 8.99 -21.09 0.60
CA ALA A 223 8.76 -19.70 0.26
C ALA A 223 9.63 -18.74 1.10
N CYS A 224 9.85 -19.08 2.38
CA CYS A 224 10.75 -18.31 3.24
C CYS A 224 12.18 -18.33 2.68
N ASP A 225 12.71 -19.49 2.29
CA ASP A 225 14.05 -19.63 1.71
C ASP A 225 14.17 -18.90 0.37
N ARG A 226 13.10 -18.86 -0.43
CA ARG A 226 13.03 -18.05 -1.65
C ARG A 226 13.07 -16.56 -1.34
N LEU A 227 12.22 -16.07 -0.42
CA LEU A 227 12.15 -14.66 -0.05
C LEU A 227 13.44 -14.12 0.57
N LEU A 228 14.22 -14.96 1.24
CA LEU A 228 15.55 -14.58 1.76
C LEU A 228 16.60 -14.39 0.67
N ARG A 229 16.38 -14.94 -0.52
CA ARG A 229 17.25 -14.77 -1.68
C ARG A 229 16.74 -13.74 -2.68
N GLN A 230 15.41 -13.57 -2.74
CA GLN A 230 14.75 -12.69 -3.68
C GLN A 230 13.51 -12.08 -3.01
N PRO A 231 13.62 -10.84 -2.49
CA PRO A 231 12.49 -10.18 -1.85
C PRO A 231 11.38 -9.89 -2.87
N GLU A 232 10.12 -10.07 -2.45
CA GLU A 232 8.94 -9.79 -3.30
C GLU A 232 8.37 -8.39 -3.10
N PHE A 233 8.68 -7.76 -1.97
CA PHE A 233 8.23 -6.40 -1.67
C PHE A 233 9.40 -5.48 -1.37
N ILE A 234 9.18 -4.20 -1.63
CA ILE A 234 10.06 -3.09 -1.26
C ILE A 234 9.23 -2.06 -0.49
N LEU A 235 9.79 -1.55 0.59
CA LEU A 235 9.23 -0.46 1.36
C LEU A 235 10.09 0.79 1.17
N VAL A 236 9.43 1.92 1.02
CA VAL A 236 10.12 3.21 0.87
C VAL A 236 9.56 4.20 1.87
N LEU A 237 10.43 4.76 2.70
CA LEU A 237 10.18 5.96 3.49
C LEU A 237 10.75 7.15 2.73
N ALA A 238 9.92 8.12 2.41
CA ALA A 238 10.30 9.31 1.66
C ALA A 238 9.83 10.58 2.38
N ARG A 239 10.55 11.68 2.17
CA ARG A 239 10.18 13.00 2.69
C ARG A 239 10.17 14.04 1.59
N PRO A 240 9.28 15.05 1.67
CA PRO A 240 9.40 16.26 0.85
C PRO A 240 10.74 16.95 1.11
N TRP A 241 11.37 17.42 0.04
CA TRP A 241 12.50 18.36 0.14
C TRP A 241 12.07 19.81 -0.05
#